data_55ca9fab518377301715796196c3370b
#
_entry.id   55ca9fab518377301715796196c3370b
#
_cell.length_a   1.000
_cell.length_b   1.000
_cell.length_c   1.000
_cell.angle_alpha   90.00
_cell.angle_beta   90.00
_cell.angle_gamma   90.00
#
_symmetry.space_group_name_H-M   'P 1'
#
loop_
_entity.id
_entity.type
_entity.pdbx_description
1 polymer ?
#
loop_
_entity_poly.entity_id
_entity_poly.type
_entity_poly.pdbx_seq_one_letter_code
_entity_poly.pdbx_strand_id
1 'polypeptide(L)'
;MVSDSCHHCGRDSYRSPSVVVDAVVTRGSGGSKEVLLIRRGHEPCKGMLAFPGGFVDYGEDPEDAVIRELKEETGVQGSNPISIAVHGDPSRDPRKHVIALFYLV
;
A
#
# COMPACT_ATOMS: atom_id res chain seq x y z
N MET A 1 19.84 -18.76 17.10
CA MET A 1 18.50 -18.26 16.76
C MET A 1 17.54 -19.41 16.48
N VAL A 2 16.34 -19.29 16.95
CA VAL A 2 15.32 -20.31 16.73
C VAL A 2 14.98 -20.35 15.25
N SER A 3 14.68 -21.53 14.74
CA SER A 3 14.21 -21.70 13.37
C SER A 3 12.90 -20.92 13.17
N ASP A 4 12.83 -20.19 12.07
CA ASP A 4 11.65 -19.41 11.71
C ASP A 4 10.64 -20.23 10.94
N SER A 5 11.00 -21.45 10.57
CA SER A 5 10.16 -22.31 9.77
C SER A 5 9.10 -23.01 10.60
N CYS A 6 7.89 -23.06 10.07
CA CYS A 6 6.81 -23.82 10.65
C CYS A 6 7.04 -25.30 10.39
N HIS A 7 6.92 -26.13 11.44
CA HIS A 7 7.11 -27.59 11.33
C HIS A 7 6.06 -28.26 10.44
N HIS A 8 4.87 -27.66 10.31
CA HIS A 8 3.80 -28.19 9.49
C HIS A 8 3.94 -27.85 8.01
N CYS A 9 4.25 -26.60 7.70
CA CYS A 9 4.21 -26.10 6.32
C CYS A 9 5.57 -25.61 5.81
N GLY A 10 6.59 -25.62 6.66
CA GLY A 10 7.93 -25.15 6.29
C GLY A 10 8.03 -23.64 6.11
N ARG A 11 6.98 -22.88 6.44
CA ARG A 11 6.97 -21.43 6.26
C ARG A 11 7.93 -20.74 7.21
N ASP A 12 8.64 -19.77 6.65
CA ASP A 12 9.50 -18.88 7.43
C ASP A 12 8.67 -17.69 7.92
N SER A 13 8.34 -17.68 9.22
CA SER A 13 7.43 -16.67 9.78
C SER A 13 8.08 -15.29 9.94
N TYR A 14 9.43 -15.20 9.90
CA TYR A 14 10.11 -13.91 10.00
C TYR A 14 10.32 -13.26 8.62
N ARG A 15 10.15 -14.01 7.54
CA ARG A 15 10.35 -13.50 6.19
C ARG A 15 9.02 -13.28 5.47
N SER A 16 8.00 -12.93 6.21
CA SER A 16 6.70 -12.60 5.63
C SER A 16 6.79 -11.30 4.84
N PRO A 17 6.11 -11.20 3.70
CA PRO A 17 6.02 -9.95 2.98
C PRO A 17 5.30 -8.90 3.82
N SER A 18 5.69 -7.64 3.61
CA SER A 18 4.95 -6.52 4.20
C SER A 18 3.75 -6.17 3.32
N VAL A 19 2.74 -5.62 3.93
CA VAL A 19 1.53 -5.18 3.22
C VAL A 19 1.51 -3.67 3.19
N VAL A 20 1.35 -3.10 1.99
CA VAL A 20 1.13 -1.66 1.80
C VAL A 20 -0.23 -1.46 1.17
N VAL A 21 -0.80 -0.28 1.38
CA VAL A 21 -2.04 0.14 0.76
C VAL A 21 -1.77 1.37 -0.10
N ASP A 22 -2.49 1.46 -1.22
CA ASP A 22 -2.41 2.59 -2.13
C ASP A 22 -3.82 3.10 -2.40
N ALA A 23 -4.03 4.40 -2.25
CA ALA A 23 -5.33 5.02 -2.47
C ALA A 23 -5.42 5.57 -3.89
N VAL A 24 -6.43 5.12 -4.63
CA VAL A 24 -6.77 5.68 -5.93
C VAL A 24 -7.95 6.63 -5.71
N VAL A 25 -7.67 7.92 -5.77
CA VAL A 25 -8.66 8.98 -5.57
C VAL A 25 -8.80 9.73 -6.87
N THR A 26 -10.01 9.80 -7.38
CA THR A 26 -10.30 10.45 -8.65
C THR A 26 -11.25 11.62 -8.48
N ARG A 27 -11.18 12.56 -9.40
CA ARG A 27 -12.14 13.66 -9.51
C ARG A 27 -12.41 13.95 -10.96
N GLY A 28 -13.53 14.61 -11.24
CA GLY A 28 -13.95 14.93 -12.61
C GLY A 28 -14.72 13.77 -13.25
N SER A 29 -15.06 13.92 -14.51
CA SER A 29 -15.85 12.95 -15.25
C SER A 29 -15.44 12.91 -16.71
N GLY A 30 -15.69 11.77 -17.37
CA GLY A 30 -15.38 11.59 -18.78
C GLY A 30 -13.89 11.79 -19.07
N GLY A 31 -13.59 12.52 -20.13
CA GLY A 31 -12.21 12.76 -20.55
C GLY A 31 -11.40 13.71 -19.67
N SER A 32 -12.05 14.35 -18.69
CA SER A 32 -11.36 15.25 -17.76
C SER A 32 -11.13 14.63 -16.38
N LYS A 33 -11.26 13.31 -16.25
CA LYS A 33 -11.02 12.63 -14.99
C LYS A 33 -9.55 12.71 -14.60
N GLU A 34 -9.30 13.06 -13.33
CA GLU A 34 -7.97 13.19 -12.77
C GLU A 34 -7.77 12.22 -11.62
N VAL A 35 -6.53 11.85 -11.34
CA VAL A 35 -6.17 11.02 -10.20
C VAL A 35 -5.20 11.77 -9.30
N LEU A 36 -5.37 11.59 -7.99
CA LEU A 36 -4.52 12.22 -7.00
C LEU A 36 -3.22 11.45 -6.85
N LEU A 37 -2.09 12.11 -7.05
CA LEU A 37 -0.76 11.56 -6.84
C LEU A 37 0.01 12.44 -5.87
N ILE A 38 0.98 11.83 -5.18
CA ILE A 38 1.93 12.55 -4.34
C ILE A 38 3.33 12.36 -4.92
N ARG A 39 4.23 13.27 -4.53
CA ARG A 39 5.65 13.13 -4.86
C ARG A 39 6.36 12.49 -3.67
N ARG A 40 7.06 11.39 -3.92
CA ARG A 40 7.76 10.68 -2.86
C ARG A 40 8.81 11.58 -2.21
N GLY A 41 8.82 11.62 -0.87
CA GLY A 41 9.75 12.45 -0.10
C GLY A 41 11.03 11.74 0.32
N HIS A 42 11.14 10.42 0.09
CA HIS A 42 12.30 9.63 0.47
C HIS A 42 12.46 8.40 -0.43
N GLU A 43 13.62 7.78 -0.34
CA GLU A 43 13.91 6.58 -1.13
C GLU A 43 13.07 5.37 -0.67
N PRO A 44 12.79 4.39 -1.55
CA PRO A 44 13.18 4.36 -2.96
C PRO A 44 12.35 5.33 -3.83
N CYS A 45 12.90 5.67 -4.98
CA CYS A 45 12.22 6.52 -5.97
C CYS A 45 11.83 7.90 -5.46
N LYS A 46 12.68 8.53 -4.63
CA LYS A 46 12.46 9.89 -4.15
C LYS A 46 12.25 10.84 -5.32
N GLY A 47 11.21 11.69 -5.20
CA GLY A 47 10.84 12.64 -6.24
C GLY A 47 9.89 12.10 -7.31
N MET A 48 9.68 10.80 -7.36
CA MET A 48 8.73 10.21 -8.30
C MET A 48 7.30 10.36 -7.81
N LEU A 49 6.36 10.38 -8.74
CA LEU A 49 4.94 10.42 -8.42
C LEU A 49 4.45 9.04 -8.00
N ALA A 50 3.57 8.99 -7.04
CA ALA A 50 2.98 7.76 -6.53
C ALA A 50 1.58 8.01 -5.98
N PHE A 51 0.79 6.95 -5.87
CA PHE A 51 -0.47 7.02 -5.15
C PHE A 51 -0.19 7.27 -3.67
N PRO A 52 -1.05 8.04 -2.97
CA PRO A 52 -0.96 8.13 -1.51
C PRO A 52 -1.09 6.74 -0.90
N GLY A 53 -0.25 6.41 0.06
CA GLY A 53 -0.30 5.10 0.68
C GLY A 53 0.88 4.85 1.61
N GLY A 54 0.94 3.66 2.16
CA GLY A 54 2.00 3.27 3.05
C GLY A 54 1.75 1.90 3.66
N PHE A 55 2.57 1.54 4.64
CA PHE A 55 2.48 0.24 5.29
C PHE A 55 1.25 0.14 6.19
N VAL A 56 0.63 -1.04 6.16
CA VAL A 56 -0.41 -1.40 7.13
C VAL A 56 0.28 -1.70 8.45
N ASP A 57 -0.21 -1.11 9.53
CA ASP A 57 0.32 -1.37 10.85
C ASP A 57 -0.15 -2.73 11.37
N TYR A 58 0.66 -3.36 12.20
CA TYR A 58 0.25 -4.61 12.81
C TYR A 58 -1.06 -4.43 13.59
N GLY A 59 -2.03 -5.27 13.32
CA GLY A 59 -3.36 -5.20 13.95
C GLY A 59 -4.32 -4.22 13.31
N GLU A 60 -3.91 -3.56 12.22
CA GLU A 60 -4.74 -2.59 11.51
C GLU A 60 -5.39 -3.27 10.29
N ASP A 61 -6.67 -2.99 10.07
CA ASP A 61 -7.36 -3.43 8.86
C ASP A 61 -6.87 -2.60 7.68
N PRO A 62 -6.55 -3.23 6.52
CA PRO A 62 -6.10 -2.47 5.34
C PRO A 62 -7.05 -1.38 4.88
N GLU A 63 -8.36 -1.55 5.05
CA GLU A 63 -9.32 -0.50 4.68
C GLU A 63 -9.18 0.73 5.57
N ASP A 64 -8.89 0.54 6.86
CA ASP A 64 -8.62 1.65 7.76
C ASP A 64 -7.26 2.27 7.46
N ALA A 65 -6.28 1.44 7.10
CA ALA A 65 -4.94 1.91 6.76
C ALA A 65 -4.94 2.85 5.57
N VAL A 66 -5.68 2.51 4.50
CA VAL A 66 -5.71 3.36 3.30
C VAL A 66 -6.35 4.72 3.58
N ILE A 67 -7.38 4.75 4.41
CA ILE A 67 -8.01 6.02 4.81
C ILE A 67 -7.06 6.84 5.66
N ARG A 68 -6.37 6.21 6.61
CA ARG A 68 -5.38 6.86 7.47
C ARG A 68 -4.23 7.45 6.66
N GLU A 69 -3.63 6.65 5.79
CA GLU A 69 -2.49 7.08 4.97
C GLU A 69 -2.87 8.23 4.03
N LEU A 70 -4.03 8.15 3.41
CA LEU A 70 -4.53 9.21 2.54
C LEU A 70 -4.64 10.53 3.30
N LYS A 71 -5.20 10.49 4.50
CA LYS A 71 -5.37 11.69 5.31
C LYS A 71 -4.02 12.23 5.79
N GLU A 72 -3.12 11.37 6.23
CA GLU A 72 -1.79 11.78 6.69
C GLU A 72 -0.99 12.47 5.58
N GLU A 73 -1.04 11.94 4.37
CA GLU A 73 -0.21 12.44 3.27
C GLU A 73 -0.82 13.58 2.49
N THR A 74 -2.14 13.68 2.42
CA THR A 74 -2.83 14.67 1.57
C THR A 74 -3.83 15.55 2.30
N GLY A 75 -4.24 15.18 3.51
CA GLY A 75 -5.31 15.84 4.23
C GLY A 75 -6.71 15.47 3.76
N VAL A 76 -6.83 14.62 2.74
CA VAL A 76 -8.13 14.21 2.20
C VAL A 76 -8.76 13.16 3.11
N GLN A 77 -10.02 13.37 3.47
CA GLN A 77 -10.79 12.39 4.24
C GLN A 77 -11.49 11.45 3.28
N GLY A 78 -10.96 10.22 3.16
CA GLY A 78 -11.58 9.19 2.35
C GLY A 78 -12.70 8.45 3.08
N SER A 79 -13.48 7.69 2.32
CA SER A 79 -14.55 6.85 2.86
C SER A 79 -14.87 5.71 1.89
N ASN A 80 -15.45 4.64 2.43
CA ASN A 80 -15.93 3.50 1.65
C ASN A 80 -14.90 2.94 0.67
N PRO A 81 -13.71 2.54 1.14
CA PRO A 81 -12.68 2.01 0.24
C PRO A 81 -13.14 0.71 -0.42
N ILE A 82 -12.88 0.61 -1.72
CA ILE A 82 -13.22 -0.57 -2.52
C ILE A 82 -11.93 -1.14 -3.09
N SER A 83 -11.64 -2.40 -2.77
CA SER A 83 -10.45 -3.08 -3.30
C SER A 83 -10.57 -3.26 -4.81
N ILE A 84 -9.58 -2.80 -5.55
CA ILE A 84 -9.59 -2.85 -7.03
C ILE A 84 -8.44 -3.65 -7.62
N ALA A 85 -7.35 -3.85 -6.88
CA ALA A 85 -6.20 -4.59 -7.39
C ALA A 85 -5.29 -5.03 -6.25
N VAL A 86 -4.52 -6.09 -6.51
CA VAL A 86 -3.46 -6.57 -5.62
C VAL A 86 -2.20 -6.76 -6.47
N HIS A 87 -1.09 -6.25 -6.00
CA HIS A 87 0.21 -6.38 -6.67
C HIS A 87 1.22 -6.99 -5.69
N GLY A 88 1.73 -8.18 -6.03
CA GLY A 88 2.59 -8.91 -5.09
C GLY A 88 3.88 -9.43 -5.69
N ASP A 89 4.37 -8.87 -6.80
CA ASP A 89 5.62 -9.29 -7.41
C ASP A 89 6.79 -9.08 -6.44
N PRO A 90 7.54 -10.15 -6.09
CA PRO A 90 8.66 -10.05 -5.15
C PRO A 90 9.78 -9.09 -5.60
N SER A 91 9.91 -8.83 -6.89
CA SER A 91 10.95 -7.96 -7.43
C SER A 91 10.57 -6.49 -7.49
N ARG A 92 9.33 -6.14 -7.16
CA ARG A 92 8.80 -4.78 -7.32
C ARG A 92 9.49 -3.75 -6.42
N ASP A 93 9.78 -4.11 -5.16
CA ASP A 93 10.43 -3.22 -4.20
C ASP A 93 11.83 -3.73 -3.91
N PRO A 94 12.88 -2.91 -4.10
CA PRO A 94 14.26 -3.36 -3.88
C PRO A 94 14.59 -3.67 -2.43
N ARG A 95 13.80 -3.20 -1.48
CA ARG A 95 14.07 -3.39 -0.05
C ARG A 95 13.62 -4.75 0.44
N LYS A 96 12.45 -5.22 0.01
CA LYS A 96 11.86 -6.48 0.47
C LYS A 96 10.63 -6.82 -0.36
N HIS A 97 10.12 -8.04 -0.17
CA HIS A 97 8.85 -8.43 -0.76
C HIS A 97 7.71 -7.63 -0.15
N VAL A 98 6.94 -6.94 -0.97
CA VAL A 98 5.81 -6.09 -0.56
C VAL A 98 4.58 -6.50 -1.35
N ILE A 99 3.46 -6.65 -0.66
CA ILE A 99 2.16 -6.87 -1.29
C ILE A 99 1.39 -5.56 -1.20
N ALA A 100 1.05 -4.99 -2.35
CA ALA A 100 0.32 -3.73 -2.41
C ALA A 100 -1.17 -3.99 -2.70
N LEU A 101 -2.02 -3.41 -1.87
CA LEU A 101 -3.46 -3.46 -2.03
C LEU A 101 -3.93 -2.09 -2.50
N PHE A 102 -4.58 -2.04 -3.65
CA PHE A 102 -5.09 -0.79 -4.24
C PHE A 102 -6.57 -0.64 -3.94
N TYR A 103 -6.94 0.52 -3.43
CA TYR A 103 -8.32 0.84 -3.09
C TYR A 103 -8.78 2.08 -3.82
N LEU A 104 -9.98 2.01 -4.40
CA LEU A 104 -10.69 3.21 -4.85
C LEU A 104 -11.36 3.83 -3.62
N VAL A 105 -11.05 5.06 -3.35
CA VAL A 105 -11.49 5.72 -2.11
C VAL A 105 -12.31 6.97 -2.42
#